data_bd5e45053db7e49bd28ebc984d43c368
#
_entry.id   bd5e45053db7e49bd28ebc984d43c368
#
_cell.length_a   1.000
_cell.length_b   1.000
_cell.length_c   1.000
_cell.angle_alpha   90.00
_cell.angle_beta   90.00
_cell.angle_gamma   90.00
#
_symmetry.space_group_name_H-M   'P 1'
#
loop_
_entity.id
_entity.type
_entity.pdbx_description
1 polymer ?
#
loop_
_entity_poly.entity_id
_entity_poly.type
_entity_poly.pdbx_seq_one_letter_code
_entity_poly.pdbx_strand_id
1 'polypeptide(L)'
;LTSRVKTVSVLIPMHNEEQVLSNVLNALLECDYDRDRLEIIPINDNSTDKTKEMLEEYHRKYEFIRPLHRDCRERGKPVGLNDAMKLAKGEIIIVFDADYRPARNMLKQIALAFEDPQVGAVMGRVIPYNTNENMLTRLINLERSGGYQVDQQARYNLRAIPQYGGT
;
A
#
# COMPACT_ATOMS: atom_id res chain seq x y z
N LEU A 1 -24.17 16.63 6.51
CA LEU A 1 -23.56 15.51 7.21
C LEU A 1 -22.06 15.59 6.95
N THR A 2 -21.29 16.10 7.90
CA THR A 2 -19.83 16.07 7.87
C THR A 2 -19.41 14.60 8.04
N SER A 3 -19.01 13.94 6.97
CA SER A 3 -18.48 12.58 7.06
C SER A 3 -17.23 12.62 7.94
N ARG A 4 -17.20 11.83 8.99
CA ARG A 4 -16.04 11.69 9.85
C ARG A 4 -14.92 11.05 9.04
N VAL A 5 -13.80 11.74 8.85
CA VAL A 5 -12.61 11.18 8.19
C VAL A 5 -12.20 9.91 8.95
N LYS A 6 -12.16 8.77 8.27
CA LYS A 6 -11.77 7.48 8.86
C LYS A 6 -10.28 7.45 9.22
N THR A 7 -9.91 6.64 10.18
CA THR A 7 -8.51 6.38 10.47
C THR A 7 -7.95 5.30 9.54
N VAL A 8 -6.71 5.47 9.11
CA VAL A 8 -6.05 4.58 8.12
C VAL A 8 -4.72 4.08 8.67
N SER A 9 -4.51 2.77 8.56
CA SER A 9 -3.20 2.14 8.76
C SER A 9 -2.66 1.65 7.42
N VAL A 10 -1.50 2.15 7.01
CA VAL A 10 -0.80 1.74 5.79
C VAL A 10 0.28 0.73 6.17
N LEU A 11 0.16 -0.49 5.67
CA LEU A 11 1.12 -1.59 5.90
C LEU A 11 2.00 -1.75 4.65
N ILE A 12 3.32 -1.80 4.84
CA ILE A 12 4.27 -1.90 3.73
C ILE A 12 5.31 -2.98 4.05
N PRO A 13 5.12 -4.23 3.57
CA PRO A 13 6.12 -5.28 3.74
C PRO A 13 7.37 -4.96 2.93
N MET A 14 8.54 -5.12 3.57
CA MET A 14 9.84 -4.77 3.03
C MET A 14 10.87 -5.85 3.39
N HIS A 15 11.71 -6.22 2.41
CA HIS A 15 12.87 -7.07 2.60
C HIS A 15 13.98 -6.64 1.64
N ASN A 16 15.04 -6.01 2.16
CA ASN A 16 16.14 -5.45 1.37
C ASN A 16 15.68 -4.41 0.33
N GLU A 17 14.96 -3.39 0.79
CA GLU A 17 14.32 -2.36 -0.04
C GLU A 17 15.01 -0.98 0.08
N GLU A 18 16.30 -0.92 0.45
CA GLU A 18 17.06 0.33 0.64
C GLU A 18 17.00 1.27 -0.56
N GLN A 19 16.84 0.72 -1.78
CA GLN A 19 16.84 1.51 -3.02
C GLN A 19 15.49 2.19 -3.30
N VAL A 20 14.38 1.63 -2.81
CA VAL A 20 13.03 2.07 -3.19
C VAL A 20 12.18 2.58 -2.03
N LEU A 21 12.49 2.20 -0.78
CA LEU A 21 11.66 2.54 0.38
C LEU A 21 11.42 4.05 0.54
N SER A 22 12.42 4.89 0.20
CA SER A 22 12.26 6.34 0.27
C SER A 22 11.21 6.86 -0.71
N ASN A 23 11.02 6.20 -1.87
CA ASN A 23 10.03 6.62 -2.85
C ASN A 23 8.60 6.43 -2.33
N VAL A 24 8.29 5.25 -1.76
CA VAL A 24 6.95 4.99 -1.22
C VAL A 24 6.66 5.84 0.01
N LEU A 25 7.62 5.98 0.94
CA LEU A 25 7.42 6.78 2.15
C LEU A 25 7.25 8.27 1.82
N ASN A 26 8.06 8.83 0.93
CA ASN A 26 7.92 10.22 0.51
C ASN A 26 6.59 10.45 -0.23
N ALA A 27 6.17 9.53 -1.11
CA ALA A 27 4.87 9.63 -1.76
C ALA A 27 3.70 9.61 -0.75
N LEU A 28 3.80 8.81 0.31
CA LEU A 28 2.82 8.80 1.40
C LEU A 28 2.86 10.08 2.23
N LEU A 29 4.05 10.66 2.44
CA LEU A 29 4.19 11.97 3.09
C LEU A 29 3.58 13.11 2.26
N GLU A 30 3.50 12.97 0.95
CA GLU A 30 2.85 13.93 0.05
C GLU A 30 1.34 13.73 -0.08
N CYS A 31 0.80 12.60 0.43
CA CYS A 31 -0.62 12.32 0.36
C CYS A 31 -1.44 13.36 1.14
N ASP A 32 -2.56 13.78 0.53
CA ASP A 32 -3.55 14.68 1.14
C ASP A 32 -4.45 13.88 2.11
N TYR A 33 -3.92 13.60 3.29
CA TYR A 33 -4.62 12.92 4.37
C TYR A 33 -4.24 13.51 5.73
N ASP A 34 -5.19 13.56 6.66
CA ASP A 34 -4.98 14.06 8.01
C ASP A 34 -3.97 13.20 8.76
N ARG A 35 -2.88 13.79 9.25
CA ARG A 35 -1.78 13.09 9.93
C ARG A 35 -2.19 12.48 11.26
N ASP A 36 -3.14 13.08 11.96
CA ASP A 36 -3.67 12.55 13.21
C ASP A 36 -4.56 11.31 12.99
N ARG A 37 -4.88 11.01 11.72
CA ARG A 37 -5.71 9.87 11.31
C ARG A 37 -5.00 8.88 10.41
N LEU A 38 -3.69 9.05 10.26
CA LEU A 38 -2.83 8.20 9.44
C LEU A 38 -1.75 7.60 10.30
N GLU A 39 -1.58 6.29 10.22
CA GLU A 39 -0.36 5.62 10.64
C GLU A 39 0.23 4.83 9.47
N ILE A 40 1.55 4.79 9.41
CA ILE A 40 2.30 4.02 8.40
C ILE A 40 3.14 3.01 9.17
N ILE A 41 2.98 1.74 8.86
CA ILE A 41 3.70 0.63 9.48
C ILE A 41 4.54 -0.08 8.40
N PRO A 42 5.76 0.40 8.11
CA PRO A 42 6.70 -0.36 7.32
C PRO A 42 7.11 -1.62 8.08
N ILE A 43 7.10 -2.76 7.40
CA ILE A 43 7.37 -4.06 8.01
C ILE A 43 8.71 -4.54 7.49
N ASN A 44 9.76 -4.34 8.25
CA ASN A 44 11.09 -4.82 7.90
C ASN A 44 11.24 -6.30 8.28
N ASP A 45 11.13 -7.18 7.28
CA ASP A 45 11.21 -8.62 7.48
C ASP A 45 12.63 -9.15 7.26
N ASN A 46 13.46 -9.09 8.31
CA ASN A 46 14.82 -9.62 8.31
C ASN A 46 15.73 -9.05 7.19
N SER A 47 15.67 -7.76 6.91
CA SER A 47 16.58 -7.12 5.95
C SER A 47 18.02 -7.13 6.46
N THR A 48 18.95 -7.26 5.51
CA THR A 48 20.40 -7.30 5.75
C THR A 48 21.12 -6.08 5.19
N ASP A 49 20.39 -5.22 4.46
CA ASP A 49 20.84 -3.96 3.89
C ASP A 49 20.51 -2.77 4.83
N LYS A 50 20.57 -1.55 4.33
CA LYS A 50 20.29 -0.32 5.11
C LYS A 50 18.79 -0.05 5.34
N THR A 51 17.89 -0.97 4.95
CA THR A 51 16.44 -0.78 5.13
C THR A 51 16.09 -0.41 6.56
N LYS A 52 16.65 -1.12 7.55
CA LYS A 52 16.37 -0.89 8.97
C LYS A 52 16.77 0.52 9.42
N GLU A 53 18.00 0.92 9.14
CA GLU A 53 18.54 2.22 9.53
C GLU A 53 17.74 3.36 8.93
N MET A 54 17.38 3.24 7.64
CA MET A 54 16.58 4.24 6.95
C MET A 54 15.17 4.36 7.53
N LEU A 55 14.53 3.25 7.89
CA LEU A 55 13.21 3.27 8.53
C LEU A 55 13.24 3.95 9.90
N GLU A 56 14.29 3.74 10.69
CA GLU A 56 14.48 4.41 11.97
C GLU A 56 14.69 5.92 11.81
N GLU A 57 15.32 6.36 10.71
CA GLU A 57 15.43 7.79 10.38
C GLU A 57 14.07 8.43 10.07
N TYR A 58 13.21 7.72 9.33
CA TYR A 58 11.84 8.19 9.08
C TYR A 58 11.03 8.22 10.37
N HIS A 59 11.12 7.21 11.22
CA HIS A 59 10.43 7.18 12.52
C HIS A 59 10.81 8.37 13.40
N ARG A 60 12.09 8.71 13.49
CA ARG A 60 12.55 9.88 14.27
C ARG A 60 12.01 11.22 13.77
N LYS A 61 11.73 11.33 12.47
CA LYS A 61 11.20 12.55 11.84
C LYS A 61 9.67 12.63 11.87
N TYR A 62 9.00 11.48 11.85
CA TYR A 62 7.55 11.39 11.68
C TYR A 62 6.97 10.35 12.63
N GLU A 63 6.34 10.79 13.71
CA GLU A 63 5.82 9.93 14.79
C GLU A 63 4.76 8.93 14.31
N PHE A 64 3.99 9.29 13.26
CA PHE A 64 2.99 8.42 12.65
C PHE A 64 3.56 7.34 11.73
N ILE A 65 4.89 7.34 11.46
CA ILE A 65 5.62 6.23 10.82
C ILE A 65 6.20 5.36 11.91
N ARG A 66 5.71 4.14 12.04
CA ARG A 66 6.04 3.21 13.13
C ARG A 66 6.54 1.89 12.59
N PRO A 67 7.84 1.74 12.30
CA PRO A 67 8.40 0.52 11.74
C PRO A 67 8.18 -0.69 12.64
N LEU A 68 7.80 -1.81 12.05
CA LEU A 68 7.82 -3.13 12.68
C LEU A 68 9.05 -3.88 12.19
N HIS A 69 10.05 -4.05 13.05
CA HIS A 69 11.21 -4.88 12.75
C HIS A 69 10.98 -6.31 13.20
N ARG A 70 11.09 -7.25 12.24
CA ARG A 70 10.97 -8.68 12.49
C ARG A 70 12.34 -9.32 12.35
N ASP A 71 12.78 -9.99 13.39
CA ASP A 71 13.98 -10.81 13.42
C ASP A 71 13.59 -12.21 13.91
N CYS A 72 12.86 -12.94 13.06
CA CYS A 72 12.28 -14.23 13.41
C CYS A 72 12.49 -15.26 12.30
N ARG A 73 12.35 -16.55 12.67
CA ARG A 73 12.56 -17.67 11.75
C ARG A 73 11.49 -17.75 10.67
N GLU A 74 10.25 -17.40 11.01
CA GLU A 74 9.14 -17.37 10.05
C GLU A 74 9.20 -16.07 9.25
N ARG A 75 9.39 -16.20 7.94
CA ARG A 75 9.57 -15.09 7.00
C ARG A 75 8.45 -15.04 5.98
N GLY A 76 8.34 -13.89 5.35
CA GLY A 76 7.48 -13.69 4.20
C GLY A 76 6.35 -12.71 4.43
N LYS A 77 5.90 -12.13 3.33
CA LYS A 77 4.88 -11.07 3.27
C LYS A 77 3.61 -11.40 4.09
N PRO A 78 3.00 -12.60 4.01
CA PRO A 78 1.78 -12.90 4.76
C PRO A 78 1.98 -12.87 6.28
N VAL A 79 3.11 -13.42 6.76
CA VAL A 79 3.40 -13.48 8.20
C VAL A 79 3.66 -12.07 8.74
N GLY A 80 4.47 -11.28 8.02
CA GLY A 80 4.74 -9.88 8.38
C GLY A 80 3.46 -9.04 8.43
N LEU A 81 2.57 -9.20 7.44
CA LEU A 81 1.28 -8.50 7.41
C LEU A 81 0.39 -8.90 8.60
N ASN A 82 0.32 -10.20 8.95
CA ASN A 82 -0.44 -10.66 10.11
C ASN A 82 0.06 -10.06 11.43
N ASP A 83 1.37 -9.92 11.58
CA ASP A 83 1.94 -9.30 12.77
C ASP A 83 1.66 -7.78 12.82
N ALA A 84 1.80 -7.10 11.68
CA ALA A 84 1.48 -5.68 11.58
C ALA A 84 -0.01 -5.38 11.81
N MET A 85 -0.91 -6.24 11.34
CA MET A 85 -2.36 -6.10 11.56
C MET A 85 -2.73 -6.10 13.05
N LYS A 86 -1.99 -6.82 13.89
CA LYS A 86 -2.21 -6.81 15.36
C LYS A 86 -1.86 -5.47 16.00
N LEU A 87 -1.00 -4.69 15.36
CA LEU A 87 -0.53 -3.38 15.83
C LEU A 87 -1.31 -2.21 15.22
N ALA A 88 -1.94 -2.44 14.08
CA ALA A 88 -2.69 -1.44 13.33
C ALA A 88 -3.92 -0.97 14.10
N LYS A 89 -4.13 0.36 14.13
CA LYS A 89 -5.22 1.02 14.86
C LYS A 89 -6.25 1.67 13.94
N GLY A 90 -5.97 1.70 12.62
CA GLY A 90 -6.84 2.29 11.63
C GLY A 90 -8.12 1.49 11.41
N GLU A 91 -9.22 2.18 11.16
CA GLU A 91 -10.50 1.60 10.73
C GLU A 91 -10.36 0.96 9.34
N ILE A 92 -9.41 1.46 8.52
CA ILE A 92 -9.11 0.95 7.18
C ILE A 92 -7.65 0.52 7.15
N ILE A 93 -7.41 -0.70 6.70
CA ILE A 93 -6.08 -1.23 6.45
C ILE A 93 -5.79 -1.11 4.95
N ILE A 94 -4.68 -0.47 4.61
CA ILE A 94 -4.20 -0.37 3.22
C ILE A 94 -2.85 -1.09 3.15
N VAL A 95 -2.67 -1.92 2.13
CA VAL A 95 -1.40 -2.60 1.88
C VAL A 95 -0.79 -2.06 0.60
N PHE A 96 0.45 -1.58 0.67
CA PHE A 96 1.26 -1.22 -0.49
C PHE A 96 2.53 -2.07 -0.54
N ASP A 97 2.98 -2.38 -1.75
CA ASP A 97 4.32 -2.91 -1.94
C ASP A 97 5.36 -1.78 -1.83
N ALA A 98 6.59 -2.11 -1.49
CA ALA A 98 7.67 -1.13 -1.24
C ALA A 98 8.06 -0.31 -2.49
N ASP A 99 7.79 -0.84 -3.67
CA ASP A 99 8.04 -0.20 -4.97
C ASP A 99 6.87 0.66 -5.48
N TYR A 100 5.76 0.73 -4.74
CA TYR A 100 4.59 1.53 -5.14
C TYR A 100 4.82 3.02 -4.91
N ARG A 101 4.17 3.82 -5.75
CA ARG A 101 4.09 5.28 -5.61
C ARG A 101 2.63 5.72 -5.57
N PRO A 102 2.00 5.76 -4.38
CA PRO A 102 0.63 6.18 -4.25
C PRO A 102 0.44 7.63 -4.74
N ALA A 103 -0.65 7.87 -5.47
CA ALA A 103 -1.01 9.21 -5.89
C ALA A 103 -1.45 10.05 -4.69
N ARG A 104 -1.24 11.38 -4.76
CA ARG A 104 -1.50 12.32 -3.65
C ARG A 104 -2.89 12.21 -3.03
N ASN A 105 -3.92 11.90 -3.81
CA ASN A 105 -5.30 11.78 -3.35
C ASN A 105 -5.76 10.33 -3.07
N MET A 106 -4.86 9.34 -3.21
CA MET A 106 -5.24 7.92 -3.18
C MET A 106 -5.84 7.51 -1.84
N LEU A 107 -5.21 7.88 -0.71
CA LEU A 107 -5.73 7.53 0.63
C LEU A 107 -7.14 8.07 0.84
N LYS A 108 -7.40 9.28 0.39
CA LYS A 108 -8.71 9.94 0.46
C LYS A 108 -9.75 9.22 -0.39
N GLN A 109 -9.39 8.84 -1.62
CA GLN A 109 -10.28 8.09 -2.51
C GLN A 109 -10.63 6.72 -1.95
N ILE A 110 -9.65 5.99 -1.39
CA ILE A 110 -9.90 4.71 -0.73
C ILE A 110 -10.84 4.89 0.48
N ALA A 111 -10.56 5.87 1.34
CA ALA A 111 -11.39 6.13 2.52
C ALA A 111 -12.83 6.48 2.16
N LEU A 112 -13.04 7.26 1.09
CA LEU A 112 -14.37 7.62 0.59
C LEU A 112 -15.15 6.39 0.09
N ALA A 113 -14.49 5.42 -0.54
CA ALA A 113 -15.15 4.21 -1.01
C ALA A 113 -15.74 3.38 0.15
N PHE A 114 -15.13 3.44 1.34
CA PHE A 114 -15.65 2.77 2.55
C PHE A 114 -16.73 3.58 3.29
N GLU A 115 -17.22 4.68 2.75
CA GLU A 115 -18.44 5.33 3.27
C GLU A 115 -19.70 4.49 2.97
N ASP A 116 -19.67 3.69 1.90
CA ASP A 116 -20.68 2.67 1.65
C ASP A 116 -20.45 1.47 2.58
N PRO A 117 -21.38 1.16 3.50
CA PRO A 117 -21.24 0.04 4.43
C PRO A 117 -21.25 -1.34 3.75
N GLN A 118 -21.62 -1.43 2.49
CA GLN A 118 -21.57 -2.67 1.72
C GLN A 118 -20.18 -2.95 1.12
N VAL A 119 -19.28 -1.96 1.15
CA VAL A 119 -17.91 -2.10 0.63
C VAL A 119 -17.04 -2.75 1.70
N GLY A 120 -16.68 -4.02 1.49
CA GLY A 120 -15.75 -4.76 2.36
C GLY A 120 -14.29 -4.66 1.95
N ALA A 121 -14.00 -4.37 0.68
CA ALA A 121 -12.64 -4.22 0.17
C ALA A 121 -12.60 -3.32 -1.07
N VAL A 122 -11.47 -2.61 -1.24
CA VAL A 122 -11.22 -1.72 -2.39
C VAL A 122 -9.87 -2.09 -2.98
N MET A 123 -9.79 -2.19 -4.29
CA MET A 123 -8.54 -2.43 -5.01
C MET A 123 -8.16 -1.19 -5.84
N GLY A 124 -6.94 -0.69 -5.64
CA GLY A 124 -6.38 0.36 -6.46
C GLY A 124 -5.92 -0.16 -7.83
N ARG A 125 -6.00 0.69 -8.86
CA ARG A 125 -5.41 0.38 -10.16
C ARG A 125 -3.91 0.63 -10.11
N VAL A 126 -3.11 -0.37 -10.41
CA VAL A 126 -1.66 -0.26 -10.55
C VAL A 126 -1.32 0.09 -11.99
N ILE A 127 -0.57 1.19 -12.17
CA ILE A 127 -0.07 1.63 -13.48
C ILE A 127 1.46 1.53 -13.42
N PRO A 128 2.10 0.79 -14.35
CA PRO A 128 3.55 0.73 -14.41
C PRO A 128 4.15 2.13 -14.64
N TYR A 129 5.14 2.52 -13.85
CA TYR A 129 5.75 3.85 -13.93
C TYR A 129 6.58 4.03 -15.21
N ASN A 130 7.22 2.96 -15.68
CA ASN A 130 8.16 2.95 -16.81
C ASN A 130 7.52 2.60 -18.16
N THR A 131 6.25 2.90 -18.37
CA THR A 131 5.47 2.50 -19.54
C THR A 131 6.04 2.95 -20.88
N ASN A 132 6.86 3.99 -20.90
CA ASN A 132 7.40 4.60 -22.12
C ASN A 132 8.87 4.27 -22.41
N GLU A 133 9.54 3.46 -21.57
CA GLU A 133 10.97 3.19 -21.73
C GLU A 133 11.29 2.33 -22.95
N ASN A 134 10.48 1.29 -23.22
CA ASN A 134 10.69 0.40 -24.35
C ASN A 134 9.40 -0.32 -24.77
N MET A 135 9.48 -1.10 -25.85
CA MET A 135 8.33 -1.84 -26.38
C MET A 135 7.77 -2.86 -25.38
N LEU A 136 8.64 -3.55 -24.62
CA LEU A 136 8.22 -4.55 -23.64
C LEU A 136 7.41 -3.91 -22.52
N THR A 137 7.85 -2.77 -21.98
CA THR A 137 7.11 -2.05 -20.91
C THR A 137 5.76 -1.56 -21.40
N ARG A 138 5.63 -1.18 -22.69
CA ARG A 138 4.34 -0.81 -23.31
C ARG A 138 3.40 -2.00 -23.43
N LEU A 139 3.91 -3.18 -23.82
CA LEU A 139 3.12 -4.40 -23.91
C LEU A 139 2.62 -4.86 -22.53
N ILE A 140 3.48 -4.83 -21.52
CA ILE A 140 3.09 -5.15 -20.14
C ILE A 140 2.01 -4.19 -19.62
N ASN A 141 2.13 -2.89 -19.94
CA ASN A 141 1.12 -1.92 -19.56
C ASN A 141 -0.23 -2.18 -20.27
N LEU A 142 -0.19 -2.54 -21.55
CA LEU A 142 -1.39 -2.88 -22.30
C LEU A 142 -2.09 -4.12 -21.76
N GLU A 143 -1.34 -5.18 -21.44
CA GLU A 143 -1.84 -6.40 -20.81
C GLU A 143 -2.49 -6.11 -19.45
N ARG A 144 -1.80 -5.39 -18.57
CA ARG A 144 -2.34 -5.00 -17.25
C ARG A 144 -3.59 -4.12 -17.38
N SER A 145 -3.58 -3.16 -18.31
CA SER A 145 -4.75 -2.31 -18.56
C SER A 145 -5.95 -3.13 -19.06
N GLY A 146 -5.73 -4.12 -19.92
CA GLY A 146 -6.76 -5.05 -20.37
C GLY A 146 -7.35 -5.86 -19.21
N GLY A 147 -6.50 -6.42 -18.34
CA GLY A 147 -6.94 -7.15 -17.14
C GLY A 147 -7.81 -6.29 -16.23
N TYR A 148 -7.41 -5.04 -15.96
CA TYR A 148 -8.20 -4.16 -15.11
C TYR A 148 -9.49 -3.67 -15.76
N GLN A 149 -9.45 -3.25 -17.04
CA GLN A 149 -10.61 -2.64 -17.69
C GLN A 149 -11.62 -3.68 -18.18
N VAL A 150 -11.18 -4.86 -18.55
CA VAL A 150 -12.05 -5.91 -19.11
C VAL A 150 -12.44 -6.92 -18.03
N ASP A 151 -11.46 -7.62 -17.44
CA ASP A 151 -11.77 -8.73 -16.51
C ASP A 151 -12.37 -8.22 -15.19
N GLN A 152 -11.75 -7.24 -14.55
CA GLN A 152 -12.25 -6.72 -13.27
C GLN A 152 -13.59 -5.98 -13.43
N GLN A 153 -13.74 -5.21 -14.51
CA GLN A 153 -15.01 -4.53 -14.79
C GLN A 153 -16.12 -5.53 -15.12
N ALA A 154 -15.82 -6.60 -15.87
CA ALA A 154 -16.78 -7.66 -16.14
C ALA A 154 -17.21 -8.37 -14.85
N ARG A 155 -16.26 -8.70 -13.96
CA ARG A 155 -16.57 -9.29 -12.66
C ARG A 155 -17.45 -8.38 -11.80
N TYR A 156 -17.15 -7.09 -11.76
CA TYR A 156 -17.98 -6.11 -11.07
C TYR A 156 -19.41 -6.08 -11.61
N ASN A 157 -19.57 -5.99 -12.93
CA ASN A 157 -20.88 -5.95 -13.58
C ASN A 157 -21.69 -7.24 -13.36
N LEU A 158 -21.01 -8.39 -13.29
CA LEU A 158 -21.61 -9.70 -13.03
C LEU A 158 -21.83 -9.98 -11.54
N ARG A 159 -21.48 -9.04 -10.64
CA ARG A 159 -21.48 -9.21 -9.18
C ARG A 159 -20.64 -10.42 -8.74
N ALA A 160 -19.63 -10.79 -9.50
CA ALA A 160 -18.68 -11.83 -9.15
C ALA A 160 -17.61 -11.26 -8.19
N ILE A 161 -16.95 -12.17 -7.46
CA ILE A 161 -15.86 -11.79 -6.55
C ILE A 161 -14.69 -11.20 -7.36
N PRO A 162 -14.27 -9.95 -7.10
CA PRO A 162 -13.08 -9.38 -7.74
C PRO A 162 -11.85 -10.24 -7.43
N GLN A 163 -10.94 -10.31 -8.40
CA GLN A 163 -9.65 -10.94 -8.15
C GLN A 163 -8.74 -9.90 -7.47
N TYR A 164 -8.61 -10.00 -6.16
CA TYR A 164 -7.61 -9.23 -5.42
C TYR A 164 -6.26 -9.87 -5.68
N GLY A 165 -5.48 -9.28 -6.59
CA GLY A 165 -4.14 -9.75 -6.89
C GLY A 165 -3.22 -9.49 -5.70
N GLY A 166 -2.56 -10.53 -5.21
CA GLY A 166 -1.29 -10.38 -4.49
C GLY A 166 -0.18 -10.65 -5.50
N THR A 167 0.71 -9.73 -5.70
CA THR A 167 1.95 -9.95 -6.47
C THR A 167 2.99 -10.58 -5.57
#